data_070c3f3bb1bfa3c04b50c580f1183bd4
#
_entry.id   070c3f3bb1bfa3c04b50c580f1183bd4
#
_cell.length_a   1.000
_cell.length_b   1.000
_cell.length_c   1.000
_cell.angle_alpha   90.00
_cell.angle_beta   90.00
_cell.angle_gamma   90.00
#
_symmetry.space_group_name_H-M   'P 1'
#
loop_
_entity.id
_entity.type
_entity.pdbx_description
1 polymer ?
#
loop_
_entity_poly.entity_id
_entity_poly.type
_entity_poly.pdbx_seq_one_letter_code
_entity_poly.pdbx_strand_id
1 'polypeptide(L)'
;MNPDYAPLANGAIYQQMKDGDELTIGGWLTVNCVGPETVKNNGNQNMDSLNFVVTYGQKRMLFTGDYAASGNINRKYQDLVRNIDVLKFPHHGILDDKTNTYEIGVALTRVLSPTYVLIPGAASV
;
A
#
# COMPACT_ATOMS: atom_id res chain seq x y z
N MET A 1 14.69 -12.27 -9.61
CA MET A 1 13.51 -11.95 -10.44
C MET A 1 12.71 -13.23 -10.65
N ASN A 2 11.40 -13.16 -10.48
CA ASN A 2 10.53 -14.29 -10.79
C ASN A 2 10.62 -14.58 -12.31
N PRO A 3 10.97 -15.82 -12.72
CA PRO A 3 11.10 -16.18 -14.14
C PRO A 3 9.83 -15.92 -14.96
N ASP A 4 8.66 -15.97 -14.33
CA ASP A 4 7.37 -15.75 -15.00
C ASP A 4 7.20 -14.33 -15.53
N TYR A 5 7.92 -13.36 -14.98
CA TYR A 5 7.87 -11.96 -15.43
C TYR A 5 8.98 -11.60 -16.42
N ALA A 6 9.99 -12.44 -16.57
CA ALA A 6 11.12 -12.16 -17.46
C ALA A 6 10.71 -11.89 -18.92
N PRO A 7 9.75 -12.65 -19.51
CA PRO A 7 9.28 -12.41 -20.88
C PRO A 7 8.53 -11.08 -21.03
N LEU A 8 8.00 -10.53 -19.94
CA LEU A 8 7.22 -9.31 -19.96
C LEU A 8 8.09 -8.06 -19.77
N ALA A 9 9.39 -8.25 -19.49
CA ALA A 9 10.26 -7.15 -19.09
C ALA A 9 10.45 -6.09 -20.18
N ASN A 10 10.57 -6.48 -21.43
CA ASN A 10 10.71 -5.58 -22.58
C ASN A 10 11.55 -4.32 -22.26
N GLY A 11 12.71 -4.52 -21.62
CA GLY A 11 13.58 -3.44 -21.15
C GLY A 11 13.20 -2.83 -19.79
N ALA A 12 12.08 -3.19 -19.19
CA ALA A 12 11.70 -2.75 -17.84
C ALA A 12 12.50 -3.51 -16.79
N ILE A 13 12.76 -2.86 -15.66
CA ILE A 13 13.37 -3.48 -14.49
C ILE A 13 12.26 -3.97 -13.57
N TYR A 14 12.22 -5.27 -13.31
CA TYR A 14 11.31 -5.87 -12.33
C TYR A 14 11.99 -5.93 -10.98
N GLN A 15 11.37 -5.29 -10.00
CA GLN A 15 11.86 -5.25 -8.63
C GLN A 15 10.83 -5.92 -7.72
N GLN A 16 11.19 -7.07 -7.18
CA GLN A 16 10.40 -7.68 -6.11
C GLN A 16 10.70 -6.95 -4.81
N MET A 17 9.68 -6.47 -4.14
CA MET A 17 9.79 -5.72 -2.88
C MET A 17 9.12 -6.48 -1.74
N LYS A 18 9.64 -6.28 -0.54
CA LYS A 18 9.10 -6.82 0.72
C LYS A 18 9.08 -5.72 1.77
N ASP A 19 8.46 -6.01 2.90
CA ASP A 19 8.42 -5.11 4.04
C ASP A 19 9.80 -4.54 4.41
N GLY A 20 9.89 -3.23 4.50
CA GLY A 20 11.11 -2.50 4.82
C GLY A 20 11.98 -2.10 3.63
N ASP A 21 11.67 -2.59 2.43
CA ASP A 21 12.43 -2.22 1.24
C ASP A 21 12.15 -0.78 0.81
N GLU A 22 13.18 -0.16 0.26
CA GLU A 22 13.13 1.19 -0.30
C GLU A 22 13.65 1.18 -1.74
N LEU A 23 12.96 1.87 -2.62
CA LEU A 23 13.38 2.14 -3.99
C LEU A 23 13.40 3.63 -4.24
N THR A 24 14.52 4.17 -4.72
CA THR A 24 14.63 5.57 -5.13
C THR A 24 14.70 5.64 -6.65
N ILE A 25 13.85 6.49 -7.23
CA ILE A 25 13.76 6.69 -8.67
C ILE A 25 14.20 8.12 -9.00
N GLY A 26 15.22 8.26 -9.84
CA GLY A 26 15.70 9.56 -10.28
C GLY A 26 16.26 10.47 -9.18
N GLY A 27 16.48 9.96 -7.99
CA GLY A 27 16.97 10.74 -6.85
C GLY A 27 15.92 11.67 -6.21
N TRP A 28 14.68 11.66 -6.70
CA TRP A 28 13.63 12.60 -6.28
C TRP A 28 12.32 11.95 -5.88
N LEU A 29 12.12 10.68 -6.20
CA LEU A 29 10.94 9.92 -5.82
C LEU A 29 11.39 8.69 -5.04
N THR A 30 10.81 8.49 -3.85
CA THR A 30 11.11 7.34 -3.01
C THR A 30 9.85 6.51 -2.81
N VAL A 31 9.99 5.20 -2.93
CA VAL A 31 8.95 4.21 -2.65
C VAL A 31 9.42 3.35 -1.48
N ASN A 32 8.70 3.39 -0.36
CA ASN A 32 8.98 2.56 0.81
C ASN A 32 7.89 1.50 0.95
N CYS A 33 8.29 0.24 1.04
CA CYS A 33 7.36 -0.85 1.34
C CYS A 33 7.11 -0.91 2.86
N VAL A 34 5.87 -0.73 3.26
CA VAL A 34 5.46 -0.63 4.68
C VAL A 34 4.53 -1.77 5.13
N GLY A 35 4.68 -2.91 4.51
CA GLY A 35 3.96 -4.14 4.84
C GLY A 35 3.49 -4.92 3.62
N PRO A 36 3.03 -6.15 3.85
CA PRO A 36 2.92 -6.84 5.14
C PRO A 36 4.28 -7.37 5.63
N GLU A 37 4.45 -7.47 6.95
CA GLU A 37 5.67 -8.07 7.54
C GLU A 37 5.83 -9.54 7.16
N THR A 38 4.71 -10.23 7.02
CA THR A 38 4.68 -11.66 6.72
C THR A 38 3.63 -11.93 5.66
N VAL A 39 4.04 -12.57 4.60
CA VAL A 39 3.12 -13.13 3.60
C VAL A 39 2.47 -14.37 4.22
N LYS A 40 1.17 -14.36 4.39
CA LYS A 40 0.46 -15.44 5.07
C LYS A 40 0.21 -16.65 4.18
N ASN A 41 0.14 -16.43 2.89
CA ASN A 41 -0.07 -17.47 1.88
C ASN A 41 -1.20 -18.45 2.24
N ASN A 42 -2.28 -17.92 2.83
CA ASN A 42 -3.40 -18.70 3.38
C ASN A 42 -4.56 -18.85 2.39
N GLY A 43 -4.29 -18.64 1.11
CA GLY A 43 -5.29 -18.70 0.05
C GLY A 43 -6.09 -17.40 -0.16
N ASN A 44 -5.88 -16.39 0.68
CA ASN A 44 -6.43 -15.04 0.46
C ASN A 44 -5.31 -14.09 0.04
N GLN A 45 -5.08 -13.98 -1.25
CA GLN A 45 -4.02 -13.14 -1.82
C GLN A 45 -4.16 -11.66 -1.47
N ASN A 46 -5.38 -11.19 -1.20
CA ASN A 46 -5.59 -9.79 -0.81
C ASN A 46 -4.86 -9.44 0.48
N MET A 47 -4.76 -10.38 1.42
CA MET A 47 -4.06 -10.17 2.69
C MET A 47 -2.54 -10.05 2.53
N ASP A 48 -2.02 -10.47 1.40
CA ASP A 48 -0.59 -10.39 1.05
C ASP A 48 -0.28 -9.15 0.20
N SER A 49 -1.23 -8.22 0.07
CA SER A 49 -1.05 -6.97 -0.68
C SER A 49 0.08 -6.14 -0.09
N LEU A 50 1.02 -5.74 -0.93
CA LEU A 50 2.05 -4.79 -0.53
C LEU A 50 1.46 -3.41 -0.29
N ASN A 51 1.94 -2.77 0.75
CA ASN A 51 1.61 -1.38 1.06
C ASN A 51 2.82 -0.50 0.81
N PHE A 52 2.63 0.63 0.15
CA PHE A 52 3.71 1.53 -0.21
C PHE A 52 3.44 2.95 0.22
N VAL A 53 4.46 3.62 0.75
CA VAL A 53 4.50 5.06 0.85
C VAL A 53 5.34 5.60 -0.30
N VAL A 54 4.73 6.40 -1.15
CA VAL A 54 5.42 7.12 -2.21
C VAL A 54 5.64 8.55 -1.75
N THR A 55 6.90 8.97 -1.73
CA THR A 55 7.30 10.32 -1.32
C THR A 55 7.87 11.06 -2.52
N TYR A 56 7.32 12.25 -2.78
CA TYR A 56 7.83 13.20 -3.75
C TYR A 56 7.94 14.58 -3.09
N GLY A 57 9.17 15.05 -2.85
CA GLY A 57 9.39 16.25 -2.08
C GLY A 57 8.78 16.12 -0.68
N GLN A 58 7.87 17.02 -0.33
CA GLN A 58 7.15 17.01 0.94
C GLN A 58 5.78 16.32 0.85
N LYS A 59 5.42 15.77 -0.30
CA LYS A 59 4.15 15.10 -0.53
C LYS A 59 4.27 13.59 -0.38
N ARG A 60 3.30 12.99 0.30
CA ARG A 60 3.27 11.56 0.58
C ARG A 60 1.93 10.95 0.22
N MET A 61 1.99 9.80 -0.41
CA MET A 61 0.84 9.01 -0.77
C MET A 61 1.00 7.58 -0.26
N LEU A 62 0.00 7.09 0.44
CA LEU A 62 -0.05 5.70 0.91
C LEU A 62 -0.96 4.87 0.01
N PHE A 63 -0.38 3.85 -0.59
CA PHE A 63 -1.08 2.82 -1.36
C PHE A 63 -1.21 1.57 -0.50
N THR A 64 -2.43 1.10 -0.29
CA THR A 64 -2.71 -0.02 0.61
C THR A 64 -2.99 -1.34 -0.11
N GLY A 65 -3.03 -1.35 -1.45
CA GLY A 65 -3.51 -2.54 -2.15
C GLY A 65 -4.95 -2.88 -1.77
N ASP A 66 -5.23 -4.16 -1.62
CA ASP A 66 -6.56 -4.65 -1.21
C ASP A 66 -6.62 -4.96 0.30
N TYR A 67 -5.52 -4.86 1.00
CA TYR A 67 -5.46 -5.05 2.44
C TYR A 67 -4.42 -4.13 3.07
N ALA A 68 -4.83 -3.33 4.03
CA ALA A 68 -3.92 -2.48 4.76
C ALA A 68 -3.36 -3.19 5.99
N ALA A 69 -2.06 -3.33 6.05
CA ALA A 69 -1.35 -3.87 7.22
C ALA A 69 -1.28 -2.83 8.35
N SER A 70 -2.43 -2.36 8.82
CA SER A 70 -2.55 -1.18 9.68
C SER A 70 -1.72 -1.23 10.96
N GLY A 71 -1.62 -2.42 11.58
CA GLY A 71 -0.81 -2.58 12.79
C GLY A 71 0.68 -2.33 12.56
N ASN A 72 1.20 -2.79 11.44
CA ASN A 72 2.59 -2.58 11.05
C ASN A 72 2.83 -1.12 10.64
N ILE A 73 1.94 -0.57 9.83
CA ILE A 73 2.01 0.83 9.38
C ILE A 73 2.08 1.78 10.59
N ASN A 74 1.21 1.58 11.57
CA ASN A 74 1.12 2.49 12.72
C ASN A 74 2.28 2.35 13.72
N ARG A 75 2.90 1.19 13.84
CA ARG A 75 3.95 0.95 14.83
C ARG A 75 5.35 1.12 14.27
N LYS A 76 5.62 0.47 13.15
CA LYS A 76 6.97 0.37 12.58
C LYS A 76 7.33 1.55 11.70
N TYR A 77 6.35 2.12 11.03
CA TYR A 77 6.56 3.14 10.00
C TYR A 77 5.93 4.50 10.33
N GLN A 78 5.82 4.83 11.62
CA GLN A 78 5.20 6.08 12.07
C GLN A 78 5.76 7.32 11.37
N ASP A 79 7.07 7.39 11.16
CA ASP A 79 7.69 8.55 10.53
C ASP A 79 7.39 8.65 9.03
N LEU A 80 7.26 7.51 8.36
CA LEU A 80 6.91 7.47 6.93
C LEU A 80 5.45 7.82 6.68
N VAL A 81 4.55 7.42 7.57
CA VAL A 81 3.11 7.65 7.40
C VAL A 81 2.62 8.93 8.07
N ARG A 82 3.50 9.62 8.78
CA ARG A 82 3.20 10.96 9.28
C ARG A 82 3.00 11.90 8.11
N ASN A 83 1.94 12.71 8.17
CA ASN A 83 1.61 13.69 7.14
C ASN A 83 1.35 13.08 5.76
N ILE A 84 0.61 11.97 5.72
CA ILE A 84 0.11 11.44 4.46
C ILE A 84 -0.88 12.45 3.87
N ASP A 85 -0.61 12.91 2.64
CA ASP A 85 -1.50 13.81 1.91
C ASP A 85 -2.62 13.04 1.22
N VAL A 86 -2.33 11.87 0.67
CA VAL A 86 -3.28 11.06 -0.09
C VAL A 86 -3.24 9.63 0.39
N LEU A 87 -4.39 9.08 0.71
CA LEU A 87 -4.58 7.67 1.03
C LEU A 87 -5.37 6.98 -0.09
N LYS A 88 -4.79 5.95 -0.70
CA LYS A 88 -5.58 5.00 -1.50
C LYS A 88 -6.29 4.05 -0.53
N PHE A 89 -7.62 4.12 -0.50
CA PHE A 89 -8.43 3.29 0.39
C PHE A 89 -8.30 1.81 0.01
N PRO A 90 -8.19 0.90 1.00
CA PRO A 90 -8.00 -0.53 0.72
C PRO A 90 -9.25 -1.15 0.08
N HIS A 91 -9.01 -2.20 -0.72
CA HIS A 91 -10.01 -3.10 -1.28
C HIS A 91 -11.19 -2.37 -1.94
N HIS A 92 -10.90 -1.31 -2.71
CA HIS A 92 -11.90 -0.54 -3.48
C HIS A 92 -13.06 0.04 -2.66
N GLY A 93 -12.93 0.09 -1.33
CA GLY A 93 -14.01 0.53 -0.43
C GLY A 93 -15.16 -0.48 -0.31
N ILE A 94 -14.94 -1.72 -0.72
CA ILE A 94 -15.95 -2.77 -0.66
C ILE A 94 -16.16 -3.20 0.80
N LEU A 95 -17.43 -3.29 1.21
CA LEU A 95 -17.80 -3.89 2.47
C LEU A 95 -17.59 -5.41 2.38
N ASP A 96 -16.56 -5.89 3.05
CA ASP A 96 -16.21 -7.31 3.09
C ASP A 96 -16.19 -7.78 4.54
N ASP A 97 -17.22 -8.49 4.93
CA ASP A 97 -17.38 -8.99 6.29
C ASP A 97 -16.35 -10.04 6.71
N LYS A 98 -15.61 -10.61 5.74
CA LYS A 98 -14.64 -11.67 6.01
C LYS A 98 -13.27 -11.16 6.43
N THR A 99 -12.86 -10.00 5.92
CA THR A 99 -11.51 -9.46 6.15
C THR A 99 -11.50 -8.17 6.95
N ASN A 100 -12.64 -7.60 7.26
CA ASN A 100 -12.81 -6.29 7.93
C ASN A 100 -11.99 -5.17 7.24
N THR A 101 -11.79 -5.28 5.94
CA THR A 101 -10.90 -4.36 5.20
C THR A 101 -11.47 -2.95 5.16
N TYR A 102 -12.80 -2.83 5.11
CA TYR A 102 -13.46 -1.53 5.15
C TYR A 102 -13.23 -0.82 6.49
N GLU A 103 -13.43 -1.51 7.59
CA GLU A 103 -13.22 -0.97 8.94
C GLU A 103 -11.76 -0.58 9.17
N ILE A 104 -10.83 -1.39 8.66
CA ILE A 104 -9.40 -1.07 8.68
C ILE A 104 -9.14 0.21 7.90
N GLY A 105 -9.74 0.36 6.72
CA GLY A 105 -9.61 1.57 5.90
C GLY A 105 -10.16 2.81 6.60
N VAL A 106 -11.33 2.69 7.24
CA VAL A 106 -11.92 3.78 8.02
C VAL A 106 -11.04 4.17 9.21
N ALA A 107 -10.55 3.18 9.95
CA ALA A 107 -9.65 3.41 11.09
C ALA A 107 -8.35 4.08 10.65
N LEU A 108 -7.77 3.62 9.55
CA LEU A 108 -6.54 4.17 8.97
C LEU A 108 -6.77 5.62 8.52
N THR A 109 -7.88 5.93 7.87
CA THR A 109 -8.26 7.29 7.48
C THR A 109 -8.33 8.22 8.68
N ARG A 110 -8.90 7.76 9.78
CA ARG A 110 -8.99 8.57 11.02
C ARG A 110 -7.62 8.83 11.64
N VAL A 111 -6.77 7.83 11.69
CA VAL A 111 -5.44 7.94 12.30
C VAL A 111 -4.50 8.81 11.47
N LEU A 112 -4.51 8.63 10.16
CA LEU A 112 -3.61 9.35 9.25
C LEU A 112 -4.10 10.75 8.90
N SER A 113 -5.41 10.99 8.98
CA SER A 113 -6.04 12.26 8.61
C SER A 113 -5.54 12.85 7.28
N PRO A 114 -5.57 12.07 6.18
CA PRO A 114 -5.06 12.54 4.90
C PRO A 114 -5.94 13.66 4.35
N THR A 115 -5.36 14.51 3.49
CA THR A 115 -6.12 15.55 2.80
C THR A 115 -7.12 14.94 1.79
N TYR A 116 -6.71 13.86 1.13
CA TYR A 116 -7.54 13.15 0.15
C TYR A 116 -7.57 11.66 0.43
N VAL A 117 -8.73 11.06 0.29
CA VAL A 117 -8.91 9.61 0.26
C VAL A 117 -9.43 9.21 -1.12
N LEU A 118 -8.66 8.38 -1.81
CA LEU A 118 -9.04 7.86 -3.12
C LEU A 118 -9.63 6.46 -2.96
N ILE A 119 -10.85 6.29 -3.39
CA ILE A 119 -11.53 4.99 -3.37
C ILE A 119 -11.59 4.48 -4.81
N PRO A 120 -10.68 3.57 -5.21
CA PRO A 120 -10.63 3.09 -6.58
C PRO A 120 -11.71 2.03 -6.79
N GLY A 121 -12.85 2.43 -7.24
CA GLY A 121 -13.95 1.54 -7.57
C GLY A 121 -14.91 2.20 -8.54
N ALA A 122 -15.66 1.40 -9.30
CA ALA A 122 -16.78 1.94 -10.03
C ALA A 122 -17.83 2.38 -9.01
N ALA A 123 -18.10 3.67 -8.93
CA ALA A 123 -19.27 4.14 -8.22
C ALA A 123 -20.50 3.51 -8.89
N SER A 124 -21.08 2.51 -8.27
CA SER A 124 -22.45 2.17 -8.59
C SER A 124 -23.31 3.30 -8.03
N VAL A 125 -23.68 4.16 -8.87
CA VAL A 125 -24.63 5.22 -8.51
C VAL A 125 -26.04 4.61 -8.53
#